data_7cc2e35af48f1876c954d7f5d0675908
#
_entry.id   7cc2e35af48f1876c954d7f5d0675908
#
_cell.length_a   1.000
_cell.length_b   1.000
_cell.length_c   1.000
_cell.angle_alpha   90.00
_cell.angle_beta   90.00
_cell.angle_gamma   90.00
#
_symmetry.space_group_name_H-M   'P 1'
#
loop_
_entity.id
_entity.type
_entity.pdbx_description
1 polymer ?
#
loop_
_entity_poly.entity_id
_entity_poly.type
_entity_poly.pdbx_seq_one_letter_code
_entity_poly.pdbx_strand_id
1 'polypeptide(L)'
;MRWAEFKDVLKRGAGRGTCPHQLAFLLELNLRRFILSPERLADRLELKEASRVLELGPGPGYFSRAVARRIPRGYLMLVDLQLEMLQKVRGKLARAGLGNVGFAQANGTALPLPSGAWDCVFMVAVLGEVSDPRSCVREIFRLLRPGGLLSLTEQPGDPDFTALPDARKLVEGVGFRFEKVYGGGKNYTASFRK
;
A
#
# COMPACT_ATOMS: atom_id res chain seq x y z
N MET A 1 -22.54 15.38 -9.86
CA MET A 1 -22.38 14.04 -10.47
C MET A 1 -23.74 13.51 -10.87
N ARG A 2 -23.95 13.19 -12.13
CA ARG A 2 -25.24 12.70 -12.66
C ARG A 2 -25.43 11.24 -12.19
N TRP A 3 -26.69 10.83 -11.96
CA TRP A 3 -27.03 9.48 -11.47
C TRP A 3 -26.50 8.33 -12.33
N ALA A 4 -26.37 8.57 -13.64
CA ALA A 4 -25.76 7.62 -14.58
C ALA A 4 -24.25 7.44 -14.35
N GLU A 5 -23.53 8.54 -14.08
CA GLU A 5 -22.08 8.54 -13.76
C GLU A 5 -21.82 7.82 -12.43
N PHE A 6 -22.72 7.99 -11.44
CA PHE A 6 -22.64 7.28 -10.16
C PHE A 6 -22.81 5.77 -10.31
N LYS A 7 -23.75 5.31 -11.15
CA LYS A 7 -23.91 3.88 -11.46
C LYS A 7 -22.71 3.28 -12.18
N ASP A 8 -22.09 4.02 -13.10
CA ASP A 8 -20.89 3.58 -13.80
C ASP A 8 -19.66 3.51 -12.87
N VAL A 9 -19.53 4.46 -11.95
CA VAL A 9 -18.50 4.45 -10.92
C VAL A 9 -18.68 3.26 -9.97
N LEU A 10 -19.91 2.96 -9.54
CA LEU A 10 -20.22 1.79 -8.73
C LEU A 10 -19.93 0.47 -9.45
N LYS A 11 -20.25 0.37 -10.76
CA LYS A 11 -19.94 -0.82 -11.57
C LYS A 11 -18.42 -1.02 -11.72
N ARG A 12 -17.65 0.06 -11.88
CA ARG A 12 -16.18 -0.01 -11.95
C ARG A 12 -15.56 -0.33 -10.59
N GLY A 13 -16.12 0.17 -9.49
CA GLY A 13 -15.69 -0.16 -8.13
C GLY A 13 -16.04 -1.59 -7.68
N ALA A 14 -16.95 -2.27 -8.39
CA ALA A 14 -17.28 -3.68 -8.20
C ALA A 14 -16.56 -4.61 -9.20
N GLY A 15 -15.81 -4.05 -10.16
CA GLY A 15 -15.02 -4.78 -11.16
C GLY A 15 -13.54 -4.89 -10.76
N ARG A 16 -12.79 -5.67 -11.53
CA ARG A 16 -11.31 -5.77 -11.38
C ARG A 16 -10.64 -4.47 -11.80
N GLY A 17 -9.58 -4.06 -11.06
CA GLY A 17 -8.73 -2.92 -11.36
C GLY A 17 -8.77 -1.81 -10.33
N THR A 18 -8.05 -0.71 -10.59
CA THR A 18 -7.82 0.40 -9.65
C THR A 18 -9.13 1.01 -9.13
N CYS A 19 -9.29 1.07 -7.80
CA CYS A 19 -10.48 1.65 -7.15
C CYS A 19 -10.68 3.12 -7.56
N PRO A 20 -11.84 3.50 -8.12
CA PRO A 20 -12.09 4.88 -8.52
C PRO A 20 -12.01 5.86 -7.34
N HIS A 21 -11.29 6.98 -7.49
CA HIS A 21 -11.11 7.99 -6.44
C HIS A 21 -12.44 8.58 -5.90
N GLN A 22 -13.52 8.52 -6.68
CA GLN A 22 -14.88 8.93 -6.26
C GLN A 22 -15.44 8.05 -5.14
N LEU A 23 -14.98 6.78 -5.06
CA LEU A 23 -15.37 5.82 -4.01
C LEU A 23 -14.37 5.80 -2.84
N ALA A 24 -13.39 6.71 -2.82
CA ALA A 24 -12.38 6.77 -1.76
C ALA A 24 -12.97 6.85 -0.35
N PHE A 25 -14.18 7.41 -0.17
CA PHE A 25 -14.86 7.46 1.12
C PHE A 25 -15.19 6.05 1.66
N LEU A 26 -15.44 5.07 0.78
CA LEU A 26 -15.68 3.67 1.18
C LEU A 26 -14.41 3.05 1.76
N LEU A 27 -13.23 3.50 1.29
CA LEU A 27 -11.95 3.05 1.81
C LEU A 27 -11.64 3.62 3.20
N GLU A 28 -12.42 4.62 3.66
CA GLU A 28 -12.29 5.26 4.97
C GLU A 28 -13.35 4.81 6.00
N LEU A 29 -14.31 3.96 5.59
CA LEU A 29 -15.37 3.51 6.49
C LEU A 29 -14.79 2.85 7.74
N ASN A 30 -15.38 3.19 8.90
CA ASN A 30 -14.97 2.68 10.22
C ASN A 30 -14.98 1.15 10.32
N LEU A 31 -15.74 0.44 9.48
CA LEU A 31 -15.71 -1.02 9.40
C LEU A 31 -14.29 -1.58 9.10
N ARG A 32 -13.46 -0.87 8.30
CA ARG A 32 -12.06 -1.29 8.06
C ARG A 32 -11.23 -1.36 9.33
N ARG A 33 -11.55 -0.56 10.36
CA ARG A 33 -10.85 -0.59 11.66
C ARG A 33 -11.01 -1.93 12.37
N PHE A 34 -12.11 -2.65 12.14
CA PHE A 34 -12.33 -4.00 12.67
C PHE A 34 -11.52 -5.06 11.92
N ILE A 35 -11.15 -4.80 10.65
CA ILE A 35 -10.35 -5.71 9.84
C ILE A 35 -8.86 -5.53 10.15
N LEU A 36 -8.35 -4.29 10.04
CA LEU A 36 -6.97 -3.94 10.37
C LEU A 36 -6.89 -2.45 10.74
N SER A 37 -6.50 -2.14 11.98
CA SER A 37 -6.26 -0.76 12.37
C SER A 37 -4.93 -0.25 11.82
N PRO A 38 -4.78 1.07 11.54
CA PRO A 38 -3.54 1.67 11.09
C PRO A 38 -2.37 1.41 12.04
N GLU A 39 -2.63 1.45 13.36
CA GLU A 39 -1.64 1.22 14.39
C GLU A 39 -1.12 -0.24 14.34
N ARG A 40 -2.04 -1.21 14.23
CA ARG A 40 -1.67 -2.63 14.08
C ARG A 40 -0.85 -2.90 12.83
N LEU A 41 -1.17 -2.24 11.70
CA LEU A 41 -0.32 -2.34 10.51
C LEU A 41 1.06 -1.78 10.80
N ALA A 42 1.15 -0.56 11.34
CA ALA A 42 2.43 0.08 11.67
C ALA A 42 3.30 -0.78 12.61
N ASP A 43 2.69 -1.50 13.56
CA ASP A 43 3.40 -2.44 14.44
C ASP A 43 4.01 -3.63 13.67
N ARG A 44 3.39 -4.06 12.57
CA ARG A 44 3.87 -5.17 11.73
C ARG A 44 5.01 -4.79 10.79
N LEU A 45 5.24 -3.49 10.55
CA LEU A 45 6.24 -2.98 9.62
C LEU A 45 7.65 -2.88 10.21
N GLU A 46 7.85 -3.18 11.49
CA GLU A 46 9.15 -3.18 12.20
C GLU A 46 9.91 -1.85 12.04
N LEU A 47 9.19 -0.74 12.12
CA LEU A 47 9.71 0.59 11.87
C LEU A 47 10.62 1.08 13.01
N LYS A 48 11.72 1.73 12.62
CA LYS A 48 12.55 2.58 13.48
C LYS A 48 12.20 4.04 13.22
N GLU A 49 12.43 4.93 14.18
CA GLU A 49 12.09 6.35 14.04
C GLU A 49 12.71 7.05 12.82
N ALA A 50 13.85 6.56 12.35
CA ALA A 50 14.55 7.09 11.17
C ALA A 50 14.34 6.24 9.90
N SER A 51 13.38 5.29 9.89
CA SER A 51 13.13 4.43 8.73
C SER A 51 12.70 5.22 7.51
N ARG A 52 13.16 4.79 6.35
CA ARG A 52 12.70 5.24 5.04
C ARG A 52 11.68 4.24 4.51
N VAL A 53 10.45 4.67 4.41
CA VAL A 53 9.29 3.80 4.10
C VAL A 53 8.63 4.26 2.81
N LEU A 54 8.23 3.31 1.98
CA LEU A 54 7.41 3.56 0.81
C LEU A 54 6.06 2.86 0.98
N GLU A 55 4.99 3.61 0.79
CA GLU A 55 3.62 3.11 0.67
C GLU A 55 3.20 3.14 -0.80
N LEU A 56 2.93 1.97 -1.37
CA LEU A 56 2.43 1.85 -2.73
C LEU A 56 0.90 1.71 -2.68
N GLY A 57 0.17 2.59 -3.39
CA GLY A 57 -1.27 2.65 -3.39
C GLY A 57 -1.85 3.13 -2.05
N PRO A 58 -1.45 4.30 -1.50
CA PRO A 58 -1.97 4.83 -0.24
C PRO A 58 -3.47 5.11 -0.26
N GLY A 59 -4.05 5.24 -1.46
CA GLY A 59 -5.41 5.72 -1.62
C GLY A 59 -5.62 7.04 -0.89
N PRO A 60 -6.72 7.20 -0.12
CA PRO A 60 -6.98 8.42 0.64
C PRO A 60 -6.14 8.53 1.94
N GLY A 61 -5.14 7.64 2.16
CA GLY A 61 -4.20 7.73 3.28
C GLY A 61 -4.72 7.18 4.61
N TYR A 62 -5.44 6.07 4.58
CA TYR A 62 -5.96 5.45 5.80
C TYR A 62 -4.83 4.98 6.74
N PHE A 63 -3.77 4.36 6.19
CA PHE A 63 -2.63 3.85 6.96
C PHE A 63 -1.50 4.86 7.08
N SER A 64 -1.33 5.74 6.09
CA SER A 64 -0.21 6.67 5.94
C SER A 64 0.08 7.51 7.18
N ARG A 65 -0.99 8.00 7.85
CA ARG A 65 -0.86 8.84 9.05
C ARG A 65 -0.20 8.10 10.22
N ALA A 66 -0.59 6.85 10.48
CA ALA A 66 -0.02 6.05 11.57
C ALA A 66 1.45 5.73 11.29
N VAL A 67 1.77 5.38 10.04
CA VAL A 67 3.14 5.09 9.62
C VAL A 67 4.02 6.34 9.73
N ALA A 68 3.59 7.50 9.20
CA ALA A 68 4.36 8.74 9.28
C ALA A 68 4.68 9.16 10.73
N ARG A 69 3.75 8.93 11.67
CA ARG A 69 3.97 9.19 13.10
C ARG A 69 5.00 8.27 13.75
N ARG A 70 5.16 7.04 13.24
CA ARG A 70 6.14 6.07 13.78
C ARG A 70 7.58 6.37 13.36
N ILE A 71 7.75 7.20 12.33
CA ILE A 71 9.07 7.52 11.75
C ILE A 71 9.35 9.03 11.79
N PRO A 72 9.29 9.69 12.95
CA PRO A 72 9.37 11.16 13.04
C PRO A 72 10.71 11.74 12.55
N ARG A 73 11.78 10.94 12.54
CA ARG A 73 13.12 11.27 12.01
C ARG A 73 13.39 10.59 10.64
N GLY A 74 12.44 9.82 10.15
CA GLY A 74 12.49 9.09 8.88
C GLY A 74 11.73 9.80 7.77
N TYR A 75 11.32 9.04 6.77
CA TYR A 75 10.65 9.58 5.60
C TYR A 75 9.65 8.58 5.03
N LEU A 76 8.41 9.01 4.78
CA LEU A 76 7.37 8.22 4.13
C LEU A 76 7.14 8.75 2.71
N MET A 77 7.46 7.95 1.69
CA MET A 77 7.09 8.20 0.31
C MET A 77 5.75 7.52 0.01
N LEU A 78 4.83 8.27 -0.54
CA LEU A 78 3.52 7.79 -0.99
C LEU A 78 3.46 7.79 -2.50
N VAL A 79 3.23 6.63 -3.09
CA VAL A 79 3.16 6.48 -4.55
C VAL A 79 1.79 5.94 -4.95
N ASP A 80 1.11 6.63 -5.83
CA ASP A 80 -0.19 6.23 -6.38
C ASP A 80 -0.26 6.51 -7.88
N LEU A 81 -1.04 5.74 -8.60
CA LEU A 81 -1.33 5.99 -10.01
C LEU A 81 -2.28 7.18 -10.17
N GLN A 82 -3.17 7.40 -9.19
CA GLN A 82 -4.19 8.44 -9.21
C GLN A 82 -3.72 9.69 -8.46
N LEU A 83 -3.56 10.81 -9.17
CA LEU A 83 -3.18 12.10 -8.59
C LEU A 83 -4.18 12.57 -7.52
N GLU A 84 -5.46 12.31 -7.74
CA GLU A 84 -6.56 12.69 -6.83
C GLU A 84 -6.43 12.01 -5.46
N MET A 85 -5.94 10.77 -5.41
CA MET A 85 -5.65 10.06 -4.16
C MET A 85 -4.49 10.73 -3.43
N LEU A 86 -3.41 11.06 -4.16
CA LEU A 86 -2.26 11.77 -3.57
C LEU A 86 -2.65 13.15 -3.04
N GLN A 87 -3.52 13.88 -3.72
CA GLN A 87 -4.03 15.18 -3.24
C GLN A 87 -4.83 15.03 -1.95
N LYS A 88 -5.69 13.99 -1.84
CA LYS A 88 -6.47 13.70 -0.63
C LYS A 88 -5.58 13.37 0.56
N VAL A 89 -4.64 12.44 0.38
CA VAL A 89 -3.72 12.03 1.47
C VAL A 89 -2.81 13.18 1.87
N ARG A 90 -2.30 13.97 0.91
CA ARG A 90 -1.48 15.16 1.18
C ARG A 90 -2.21 16.16 2.08
N GLY A 91 -3.47 16.48 1.75
CA GLY A 91 -4.28 17.38 2.57
C GLY A 91 -4.52 16.85 3.99
N LYS A 92 -4.70 15.53 4.16
CA LYS A 92 -4.85 14.91 5.49
C LYS A 92 -3.58 14.98 6.32
N LEU A 93 -2.44 14.64 5.73
CA LEU A 93 -1.16 14.63 6.45
C LEU A 93 -0.71 16.05 6.81
N ALA A 94 -0.92 17.03 5.92
CA ALA A 94 -0.68 18.44 6.20
C ALA A 94 -1.51 18.95 7.38
N ARG A 95 -2.83 18.66 7.41
CA ARG A 95 -3.70 19.02 8.56
C ARG A 95 -3.29 18.33 9.87
N ALA A 96 -2.61 17.20 9.79
CA ALA A 96 -2.08 16.48 10.95
C ALA A 96 -0.68 16.95 11.39
N GLY A 97 -0.10 17.97 10.72
CA GLY A 97 1.24 18.49 11.00
C GLY A 97 2.39 17.55 10.64
N LEU A 98 2.15 16.60 9.70
CA LEU A 98 3.15 15.62 9.31
C LEU A 98 3.87 16.09 8.04
N GLY A 99 5.15 16.49 8.19
CA GLY A 99 5.99 17.01 7.12
C GLY A 99 7.06 16.03 6.63
N ASN A 100 7.22 14.89 7.29
CA ASN A 100 8.18 13.83 6.92
C ASN A 100 7.65 12.90 5.80
N VAL A 101 6.96 13.47 4.82
CA VAL A 101 6.26 12.76 3.76
C VAL A 101 6.57 13.33 2.37
N GLY A 102 6.61 12.46 1.37
CA GLY A 102 6.69 12.83 -0.05
C GLY A 102 5.62 12.13 -0.86
N PHE A 103 5.40 12.63 -2.09
CA PHE A 103 4.36 12.15 -2.98
C PHE A 103 4.89 12.01 -4.39
N ALA A 104 4.61 10.89 -5.05
CA ALA A 104 4.95 10.69 -6.45
C ALA A 104 3.79 10.00 -7.17
N GLN A 105 3.35 10.58 -8.29
CA GLN A 105 2.44 9.90 -9.20
C GLN A 105 3.27 9.00 -10.12
N ALA A 106 3.10 7.69 -9.99
CA ALA A 106 3.82 6.73 -10.80
C ALA A 106 3.10 5.38 -10.88
N ASN A 107 3.44 4.61 -11.91
CA ASN A 107 3.06 3.20 -12.01
C ASN A 107 4.02 2.37 -11.14
N GLY A 108 3.49 1.46 -10.33
CA GLY A 108 4.27 0.59 -9.44
C GLY A 108 5.28 -0.32 -10.15
N THR A 109 5.22 -0.46 -11.47
CA THR A 109 6.14 -1.26 -12.28
C THR A 109 7.43 -0.54 -12.68
N ALA A 110 7.48 0.81 -12.53
CA ALA A 110 8.64 1.64 -12.86
C ALA A 110 8.63 2.91 -12.00
N LEU A 111 9.36 2.91 -10.90
CA LEU A 111 9.36 3.98 -9.92
C LEU A 111 10.62 4.85 -10.06
N PRO A 112 10.49 6.18 -10.20
CA PRO A 112 11.63 7.09 -10.33
C PRO A 112 12.31 7.33 -8.95
N LEU A 113 12.65 6.24 -8.26
CA LEU A 113 13.20 6.24 -6.93
C LEU A 113 14.53 5.48 -6.87
N PRO A 114 15.47 5.87 -6.00
CA PRO A 114 16.79 5.25 -5.92
C PRO A 114 16.72 3.80 -5.44
N SER A 115 17.59 2.95 -6.02
CA SER A 115 17.75 1.55 -5.63
C SER A 115 18.37 1.43 -4.24
N GLY A 116 17.98 0.41 -3.48
CA GLY A 116 18.60 0.07 -2.20
C GLY A 116 18.45 1.13 -1.10
N ALA A 117 17.49 2.06 -1.25
CA ALA A 117 17.36 3.22 -0.38
C ALA A 117 16.25 3.11 0.68
N TRP A 118 15.46 2.04 0.63
CA TRP A 118 14.25 1.90 1.45
C TRP A 118 14.38 0.76 2.46
N ASP A 119 14.00 1.04 3.71
CA ASP A 119 13.97 0.05 4.79
C ASP A 119 12.76 -0.86 4.70
N CYS A 120 11.63 -0.27 4.30
CA CYS A 120 10.34 -0.95 4.21
C CYS A 120 9.55 -0.44 3.00
N VAL A 121 8.93 -1.37 2.28
CA VAL A 121 7.85 -1.08 1.32
C VAL A 121 6.62 -1.83 1.78
N PHE A 122 5.47 -1.15 1.81
CA PHE A 122 4.22 -1.82 2.11
C PHE A 122 3.11 -1.43 1.14
N MET A 123 2.16 -2.34 0.98
CA MET A 123 0.93 -2.14 0.23
C MET A 123 -0.24 -2.88 0.87
N VAL A 124 -1.44 -2.32 0.76
CA VAL A 124 -2.66 -2.89 1.33
C VAL A 124 -3.75 -2.93 0.27
N ALA A 125 -4.15 -4.13 -0.15
CA ALA A 125 -5.16 -4.35 -1.19
C ALA A 125 -4.79 -3.63 -2.51
N VAL A 126 -3.56 -3.86 -2.99
CA VAL A 126 -3.02 -3.19 -4.19
C VAL A 126 -2.43 -4.19 -5.17
N LEU A 127 -1.89 -5.32 -4.69
CA LEU A 127 -1.14 -6.25 -5.53
C LEU A 127 -1.96 -6.77 -6.71
N GLY A 128 -3.23 -7.09 -6.48
CA GLY A 128 -4.16 -7.58 -7.50
C GLY A 128 -4.61 -6.51 -8.50
N GLU A 129 -4.56 -5.22 -8.13
CA GLU A 129 -4.90 -4.11 -9.02
C GLU A 129 -3.78 -3.78 -10.03
N VAL A 130 -2.55 -4.24 -9.77
CA VAL A 130 -1.39 -3.95 -10.63
C VAL A 130 -1.46 -4.79 -11.90
N SER A 131 -1.33 -4.14 -13.06
CA SER A 131 -1.40 -4.80 -14.37
C SER A 131 -0.29 -5.84 -14.61
N ASP A 132 0.92 -5.61 -14.06
CA ASP A 132 2.04 -6.55 -14.05
C ASP A 132 2.60 -6.68 -12.63
N PRO A 133 2.01 -7.57 -11.80
CA PRO A 133 2.45 -7.76 -10.42
C PRO A 133 3.91 -8.22 -10.30
N ARG A 134 4.41 -8.98 -11.27
CA ARG A 134 5.80 -9.47 -11.24
C ARG A 134 6.81 -8.33 -11.43
N SER A 135 6.57 -7.45 -12.38
CA SER A 135 7.41 -6.26 -12.58
C SER A 135 7.33 -5.30 -11.38
N CYS A 136 6.16 -5.14 -10.79
CA CYS A 136 5.98 -4.36 -9.56
C CYS A 136 6.83 -4.93 -8.40
N VAL A 137 6.76 -6.24 -8.16
CA VAL A 137 7.55 -6.89 -7.09
C VAL A 137 9.05 -6.81 -7.38
N ARG A 138 9.50 -6.92 -8.65
CA ARG A 138 10.91 -6.70 -9.04
C ARG A 138 11.36 -5.26 -8.74
N GLU A 139 10.49 -4.29 -9.03
CA GLU A 139 10.78 -2.89 -8.76
C GLU A 139 10.89 -2.63 -7.26
N ILE A 140 10.00 -3.19 -6.45
CA ILE A 140 10.10 -3.14 -4.98
C ILE A 140 11.38 -3.81 -4.50
N PHE A 141 11.77 -4.95 -5.08
CA PHE A 141 13.02 -5.61 -4.75
C PHE A 141 14.23 -4.70 -5.04
N ARG A 142 14.24 -4.02 -6.18
CA ARG A 142 15.27 -3.03 -6.52
C ARG A 142 15.38 -1.91 -5.48
N LEU A 143 14.23 -1.37 -5.06
CA LEU A 143 14.15 -0.23 -4.15
C LEU A 143 14.60 -0.54 -2.72
N LEU A 144 14.27 -1.72 -2.21
CA LEU A 144 14.64 -2.14 -0.87
C LEU A 144 16.15 -2.33 -0.73
N ARG A 145 16.71 -1.92 0.41
CA ARG A 145 18.08 -2.27 0.80
C ARG A 145 18.19 -3.76 1.13
N PRO A 146 19.40 -4.35 1.15
CA PRO A 146 19.60 -5.70 1.68
C PRO A 146 19.02 -5.81 3.10
N GLY A 147 18.23 -6.86 3.36
CA GLY A 147 17.50 -7.06 4.60
C GLY A 147 16.26 -6.16 4.77
N GLY A 148 15.88 -5.36 3.76
CA GLY A 148 14.67 -4.54 3.78
C GLY A 148 13.39 -5.37 3.75
N LEU A 149 12.31 -4.82 4.29
CA LEU A 149 11.02 -5.47 4.48
C LEU A 149 10.05 -5.13 3.34
N LEU A 150 9.47 -6.14 2.71
CA LEU A 150 8.22 -6.01 1.95
C LEU A 150 7.06 -6.53 2.79
N SER A 151 6.02 -5.72 2.98
CA SER A 151 4.78 -6.09 3.67
C SER A 151 3.60 -6.01 2.71
N LEU A 152 2.95 -7.16 2.47
CA LEU A 152 1.74 -7.29 1.66
C LEU A 152 0.56 -7.57 2.57
N THR A 153 -0.48 -6.75 2.48
CA THR A 153 -1.74 -6.97 3.20
C THR A 153 -2.88 -7.12 2.21
N GLU A 154 -3.66 -8.18 2.39
CA GLU A 154 -4.90 -8.41 1.67
C GLU A 154 -6.08 -8.37 2.64
N GLN A 155 -7.23 -7.90 2.17
CA GLN A 155 -8.42 -7.70 2.99
C GLN A 155 -9.66 -8.34 2.34
N PRO A 156 -10.62 -8.82 3.15
CA PRO A 156 -11.87 -9.37 2.63
C PRO A 156 -12.69 -8.28 1.92
N GLY A 157 -13.39 -8.67 0.85
CA GLY A 157 -14.20 -7.75 0.05
C GLY A 157 -13.45 -7.04 -1.08
N ASP A 158 -12.14 -7.27 -1.20
CA ASP A 158 -11.36 -6.82 -2.34
C ASP A 158 -11.70 -7.70 -3.56
N PRO A 159 -12.18 -7.13 -4.69
CA PRO A 159 -12.47 -7.90 -5.90
C PRO A 159 -11.19 -8.47 -6.55
N ASP A 160 -10.05 -7.83 -6.34
CA ASP A 160 -8.75 -8.21 -6.87
C ASP A 160 -7.87 -8.94 -5.85
N PHE A 161 -8.51 -9.54 -4.82
CA PHE A 161 -7.85 -10.27 -3.76
C PHE A 161 -6.85 -11.30 -4.27
N THR A 162 -5.61 -11.24 -3.79
CA THR A 162 -4.56 -12.23 -4.08
C THR A 162 -4.44 -13.22 -2.93
N ALA A 163 -4.60 -14.52 -3.22
CA ALA A 163 -4.44 -15.55 -2.19
C ALA A 163 -2.99 -15.66 -1.70
N LEU A 164 -2.79 -15.95 -0.41
CA LEU A 164 -1.45 -16.02 0.20
C LEU A 164 -0.48 -16.97 -0.54
N PRO A 165 -0.89 -18.18 -0.99
CA PRO A 165 0.02 -19.04 -1.76
C PRO A 165 0.49 -18.41 -3.07
N ASP A 166 -0.39 -17.70 -3.77
CA ASP A 166 -0.07 -17.03 -5.05
C ASP A 166 0.83 -15.82 -4.82
N ALA A 167 0.52 -15.00 -3.80
CA ALA A 167 1.37 -13.89 -3.38
C ALA A 167 2.78 -14.38 -3.00
N ARG A 168 2.89 -15.46 -2.23
CA ARG A 168 4.19 -16.06 -1.88
C ARG A 168 4.93 -16.53 -3.11
N LYS A 169 4.30 -17.33 -3.96
CA LYS A 169 4.92 -17.84 -5.20
C LYS A 169 5.47 -16.71 -6.06
N LEU A 170 4.69 -15.62 -6.20
CA LEU A 170 5.10 -14.45 -6.96
C LEU A 170 6.31 -13.76 -6.34
N VAL A 171 6.25 -13.46 -5.04
CA VAL A 171 7.25 -12.66 -4.32
C VAL A 171 8.55 -13.44 -4.12
N GLU A 172 8.46 -14.71 -3.69
CA GLU A 172 9.62 -15.60 -3.55
C GLU A 172 10.26 -15.88 -4.92
N GLY A 173 9.49 -15.95 -6.01
CA GLY A 173 9.98 -16.10 -7.39
C GLY A 173 10.78 -14.89 -7.92
N VAL A 174 10.79 -13.76 -7.22
CA VAL A 174 11.62 -12.58 -7.52
C VAL A 174 12.93 -12.58 -6.70
N GLY A 175 13.00 -13.35 -5.62
CA GLY A 175 14.19 -13.46 -4.78
C GLY A 175 13.98 -13.03 -3.33
N PHE A 176 12.76 -12.66 -2.95
CA PHE A 176 12.43 -12.43 -1.55
C PHE A 176 12.36 -13.74 -0.76
N ARG A 177 12.64 -13.67 0.54
CA ARG A 177 12.42 -14.75 1.48
C ARG A 177 11.17 -14.47 2.31
N PHE A 178 10.20 -15.38 2.30
CA PHE A 178 9.05 -15.29 3.20
C PHE A 178 9.52 -15.36 4.65
N GLU A 179 8.96 -14.52 5.52
CA GLU A 179 9.36 -14.46 6.93
C GLU A 179 8.22 -14.85 7.86
N LYS A 180 7.08 -14.19 7.74
CA LYS A 180 5.93 -14.45 8.62
C LYS A 180 4.62 -13.97 8.01
N VAL A 181 3.52 -14.43 8.57
CA VAL A 181 2.17 -13.97 8.23
C VAL A 181 1.37 -13.68 9.50
N TYR A 182 0.58 -12.64 9.45
CA TYR A 182 -0.41 -12.29 10.47
C TYR A 182 -1.80 -12.49 9.87
N GLY A 183 -2.69 -13.17 10.62
CA GLY A 183 -4.03 -13.51 10.13
C GLY A 183 -4.04 -14.72 9.19
N GLY A 184 -5.04 -14.81 8.34
CA GLY A 184 -5.22 -15.92 7.41
C GLY A 184 -6.47 -15.78 6.55
N GLY A 185 -6.71 -16.76 5.68
CA GLY A 185 -7.82 -16.73 4.74
C GLY A 185 -7.78 -15.48 3.85
N LYS A 186 -8.87 -14.72 3.84
CA LYS A 186 -8.98 -13.47 3.06
C LYS A 186 -8.49 -12.21 3.80
N ASN A 187 -7.92 -12.35 5.00
CA ASN A 187 -7.41 -11.23 5.79
C ASN A 187 -6.03 -11.56 6.33
N TYR A 188 -4.98 -11.19 5.61
CA TYR A 188 -3.62 -11.47 6.03
C TYR A 188 -2.67 -10.29 5.77
N THR A 189 -1.60 -10.23 6.57
CA THR A 189 -0.39 -9.44 6.27
C THR A 189 0.78 -10.39 6.19
N ALA A 190 1.42 -10.48 5.03
CA ALA A 190 2.60 -11.30 4.80
C ALA A 190 3.85 -10.44 4.73
N SER A 191 4.89 -10.84 5.43
CA SER A 191 6.19 -10.16 5.50
C SER A 191 7.26 -10.96 4.76
N PHE A 192 8.06 -10.26 3.95
CA PHE A 192 9.14 -10.84 3.15
C PHE A 192 10.41 -10.00 3.30
N ARG A 193 11.58 -10.65 3.31
CA ARG A 193 12.90 -10.00 3.33
C ARG A 193 13.60 -10.08 1.98
N LYS A 194 14.23 -8.98 1.62
CA LYS A 194 15.20 -8.96 0.53
C LYS A 194 16.52 -9.58 0.95
#